data_5e99fd3318b05d9e204b83554567c019
#
_entry.id   5e99fd3318b05d9e204b83554567c019
#
_cell.length_a   1.000
_cell.length_b   1.000
_cell.length_c   1.000
_cell.angle_alpha   90.00
_cell.angle_beta   90.00
_cell.angle_gamma   90.00
#
_symmetry.space_group_name_H-M   'P 1'
#
loop_
_entity.id
_entity.type
_entity.pdbx_description
1 polymer ?
#
loop_
_entity_poly.entity_id
_entity_poly.type
_entity_poly.pdbx_seq_one_letter_code
_entity_poly.pdbx_strand_id
1 'polypeptide(L)'
;MMKENSEKYGMAYSGRAPYEVLKTNWVSFDDILKLKEVEAVVEIYYNSFQFENTIRKLSELYESPFELYEQLGSFYQKHSENGEKHSRVKRYELLLNFIKKRNFEENIQWEELLTKDFYLRENAKSRPGFSKSIEKYKHQIREFFKGEEVRTILVDYEDYDSKQLEKMTHVEVFGINVGQYLHIYY
;
A
#
# COMPACT_ATOMS: atom_id res chain seq x y z
N MET A 1 7.95 37.36 15.11
CA MET A 1 7.96 37.19 13.62
C MET A 1 6.66 36.58 13.07
N MET A 2 6.18 35.39 13.47
CA MET A 2 4.90 34.87 12.93
C MET A 2 3.66 35.59 13.46
N LYS A 3 3.59 35.96 14.74
CA LYS A 3 2.46 36.70 15.31
C LYS A 3 2.28 38.13 14.74
N GLU A 4 3.35 38.81 14.41
CA GLU A 4 3.34 40.20 13.94
C GLU A 4 2.73 40.36 12.55
N ASN A 5 2.72 39.31 11.73
CA ASN A 5 2.16 39.32 10.38
C ASN A 5 0.81 38.58 10.28
N SER A 6 0.27 38.06 11.40
CA SER A 6 -0.97 37.28 11.37
C SER A 6 -2.16 38.08 10.84
N GLU A 7 -2.30 39.33 11.25
CA GLU A 7 -3.35 40.23 10.74
C GLU A 7 -3.18 40.52 9.25
N LYS A 8 -1.95 40.80 8.81
CA LYS A 8 -1.63 41.11 7.39
C LYS A 8 -2.01 39.96 6.47
N TYR A 9 -1.82 38.73 6.91
CA TYR A 9 -2.05 37.54 6.09
C TYR A 9 -3.35 36.80 6.47
N GLY A 10 -4.18 37.39 7.35
CA GLY A 10 -5.44 36.79 7.80
C GLY A 10 -5.27 35.41 8.44
N MET A 11 -4.13 35.20 9.10
CA MET A 11 -3.80 33.89 9.70
C MET A 11 -4.60 33.68 10.98
N ALA A 12 -5.34 32.59 11.04
CA ALA A 12 -5.91 32.06 12.27
C ALA A 12 -5.16 30.80 12.71
N TYR A 13 -4.93 30.66 14.00
CA TYR A 13 -4.20 29.55 14.61
C TYR A 13 -5.07 28.77 15.57
N SER A 14 -4.75 27.48 15.74
CA SER A 14 -5.30 26.70 16.85
C SER A 14 -4.95 27.34 18.18
N GLY A 15 -5.94 27.43 19.09
CA GLY A 15 -5.72 27.95 20.43
C GLY A 15 -4.97 27.03 21.38
N ARG A 16 -4.65 25.82 20.96
CA ARG A 16 -3.95 24.77 21.72
C ARG A 16 -2.79 24.21 20.93
N ALA A 17 -1.77 23.72 21.63
CA ALA A 17 -0.66 22.99 20.99
C ALA A 17 -1.17 21.68 20.33
N PRO A 18 -0.65 21.32 19.14
CA PRO A 18 0.26 22.09 18.31
C PRO A 18 -0.43 23.32 17.70
N TYR A 19 0.24 24.48 17.73
CA TYR A 19 -0.32 25.74 17.22
C TYR A 19 -0.30 25.75 15.69
N GLU A 20 -1.24 25.06 15.10
CA GLU A 20 -1.36 24.94 13.66
C GLU A 20 -2.11 26.11 13.04
N VAL A 21 -1.73 26.48 11.81
CA VAL A 21 -2.49 27.43 11.01
C VAL A 21 -3.80 26.80 10.58
N LEU A 22 -4.92 27.47 10.87
CA LEU A 22 -6.25 26.99 10.51
C LEU A 22 -6.78 27.60 9.22
N LYS A 23 -6.35 28.82 8.87
CA LYS A 23 -6.68 29.50 7.62
C LYS A 23 -5.73 30.66 7.37
N THR A 24 -5.71 31.14 6.12
CA THR A 24 -5.05 32.38 5.69
C THR A 24 -5.99 33.16 4.77
N ASN A 25 -5.55 34.32 4.25
CA ASN A 25 -6.31 35.05 3.21
C ASN A 25 -6.43 34.25 1.89
N TRP A 26 -5.59 33.26 1.65
CA TRP A 26 -5.51 32.50 0.37
C TRP A 26 -5.95 31.05 0.51
N VAL A 27 -5.96 30.52 1.73
CA VAL A 27 -6.28 29.11 2.01
C VAL A 27 -7.35 29.08 3.08
N SER A 28 -8.50 28.53 2.75
CA SER A 28 -9.63 28.40 3.67
C SER A 28 -9.38 27.30 4.73
N PHE A 29 -10.21 27.26 5.76
CA PHE A 29 -10.18 26.18 6.75
C PHE A 29 -10.44 24.81 6.11
N ASP A 30 -11.39 24.74 5.19
CA ASP A 30 -11.73 23.52 4.50
C ASP A 30 -10.59 23.03 3.58
N ASP A 31 -9.85 23.94 2.94
CA ASP A 31 -8.66 23.61 2.16
C ASP A 31 -7.55 23.04 3.07
N ILE A 32 -7.36 23.60 4.26
CA ILE A 32 -6.38 23.08 5.24
C ILE A 32 -6.79 21.66 5.68
N LEU A 33 -8.07 21.40 5.91
CA LEU A 33 -8.54 20.06 6.27
C LEU A 33 -8.27 19.06 5.13
N LYS A 34 -8.58 19.43 3.89
CA LYS A 34 -8.27 18.60 2.71
C LYS A 34 -6.78 18.32 2.56
N LEU A 35 -5.93 19.33 2.74
CA LEU A 35 -4.49 19.16 2.69
C LEU A 35 -3.99 18.20 3.77
N LYS A 36 -4.56 18.21 4.98
CA LYS A 36 -4.24 17.25 6.02
C LYS A 36 -4.68 15.82 5.67
N GLU A 37 -5.83 15.66 5.02
CA GLU A 37 -6.25 14.35 4.51
C GLU A 37 -5.28 13.83 3.43
N VAL A 38 -4.83 14.69 2.53
CA VAL A 38 -3.81 14.37 1.52
C VAL A 38 -2.48 14.01 2.18
N GLU A 39 -1.99 14.83 3.13
CA GLU A 39 -0.76 14.56 3.88
C GLU A 39 -0.81 13.16 4.54
N ALA A 40 -1.90 12.85 5.24
CA ALA A 40 -2.06 11.57 5.92
C ALA A 40 -1.93 10.36 4.98
N VAL A 41 -2.52 10.42 3.79
CA VAL A 41 -2.44 9.32 2.83
C VAL A 41 -1.13 9.29 2.05
N VAL A 42 -0.48 10.44 1.82
CA VAL A 42 0.87 10.52 1.27
C VAL A 42 1.87 9.83 2.21
N GLU A 43 1.79 10.08 3.53
CA GLU A 43 2.62 9.40 4.52
C GLU A 43 2.42 7.88 4.52
N ILE A 44 1.17 7.42 4.36
CA ILE A 44 0.85 5.98 4.38
C ILE A 44 1.24 5.30 3.07
N TYR A 45 0.92 5.88 1.93
CA TYR A 45 0.97 5.18 0.65
C TYR A 45 2.17 5.57 -0.22
N TYR A 46 2.78 6.74 -0.01
CA TYR A 46 3.95 7.18 -0.75
C TYR A 46 5.22 7.12 0.11
N ASN A 47 5.29 7.88 1.19
CA ASN A 47 6.52 8.01 1.99
C ASN A 47 6.92 6.72 2.72
N SER A 48 5.97 5.81 2.95
CA SER A 48 6.27 4.51 3.57
C SER A 48 7.04 3.55 2.64
N PHE A 49 7.03 3.78 1.34
CA PHE A 49 7.54 2.89 0.30
C PHE A 49 6.93 1.47 0.32
N GLN A 50 5.81 1.27 1.02
CA GLN A 50 5.14 -0.04 1.14
C GLN A 50 4.31 -0.41 -0.09
N PHE A 51 3.92 0.58 -0.90
CA PHE A 51 2.97 0.43 -2.01
C PHE A 51 3.55 0.89 -3.34
N GLU A 52 4.86 0.82 -3.48
CA GLU A 52 5.60 1.46 -4.58
C GLU A 52 5.12 1.03 -5.98
N ASN A 53 4.95 -0.29 -6.20
CA ASN A 53 4.50 -0.80 -7.50
C ASN A 53 3.05 -0.40 -7.78
N THR A 54 2.18 -0.53 -6.78
CA THR A 54 0.76 -0.21 -6.92
C THR A 54 0.52 1.28 -7.09
N ILE A 55 1.13 2.13 -6.26
CA ILE A 55 0.97 3.59 -6.34
C ILE A 55 1.54 4.15 -7.63
N ARG A 56 2.72 3.67 -8.07
CA ARG A 56 3.29 4.07 -9.35
C ARG A 56 2.32 3.79 -10.50
N LYS A 57 1.77 2.57 -10.55
CA LYS A 57 0.81 2.19 -11.59
C LYS A 57 -0.50 2.96 -11.50
N LEU A 58 -0.97 3.20 -10.28
CA LEU A 58 -2.18 3.96 -10.02
C LEU A 58 -2.02 5.45 -10.43
N SER A 59 -0.85 6.05 -10.19
CA SER A 59 -0.59 7.45 -10.56
C SER A 59 -0.60 7.72 -12.07
N GLU A 60 -0.33 6.70 -12.89
CA GLU A 60 -0.42 6.80 -14.35
C GLU A 60 -1.87 7.00 -14.86
N LEU A 61 -2.87 6.73 -14.02
CA LEU A 61 -4.30 6.82 -14.36
C LEU A 61 -4.94 8.14 -13.95
N TYR A 62 -4.17 9.06 -13.38
CA TYR A 62 -4.63 10.37 -12.92
C TYR A 62 -3.92 11.49 -13.66
N GLU A 63 -4.59 12.61 -13.84
CA GLU A 63 -3.98 13.80 -14.48
C GLU A 63 -2.84 14.38 -13.63
N SER A 64 -2.95 14.26 -12.30
CA SER A 64 -1.91 14.72 -11.39
C SER A 64 -1.80 13.82 -10.15
N PRO A 65 -0.61 13.73 -9.53
CA PRO A 65 -0.46 13.06 -8.24
C PRO A 65 -1.34 13.66 -7.14
N PHE A 66 -1.56 14.98 -7.16
CA PHE A 66 -2.42 15.64 -6.18
C PHE A 66 -3.86 15.13 -6.26
N GLU A 67 -4.40 15.00 -7.47
CA GLU A 67 -5.76 14.48 -7.68
C GLU A 67 -5.91 13.05 -7.12
N LEU A 68 -4.94 12.19 -7.38
CA LEU A 68 -4.93 10.84 -6.81
C LEU A 68 -5.02 10.89 -5.28
N TYR A 69 -4.12 11.65 -4.63
CA TYR A 69 -4.05 11.67 -3.17
C TYR A 69 -5.23 12.43 -2.54
N GLU A 70 -5.80 13.43 -3.19
CA GLU A 70 -7.03 14.09 -2.73
C GLU A 70 -8.21 13.10 -2.71
N GLN A 71 -8.37 12.33 -3.78
CA GLN A 71 -9.44 11.33 -3.87
C GLN A 71 -9.20 10.15 -2.91
N LEU A 72 -7.96 9.71 -2.75
CA LEU A 72 -7.58 8.66 -1.81
C LEU A 72 -7.75 9.12 -0.35
N GLY A 73 -7.39 10.36 -0.03
CA GLY A 73 -7.58 10.97 1.28
C GLY A 73 -9.04 11.00 1.69
N SER A 74 -9.89 11.54 0.82
CA SER A 74 -11.33 11.58 1.04
C SER A 74 -11.96 10.17 1.17
N PHE A 75 -11.45 9.20 0.42
CA PHE A 75 -11.88 7.80 0.55
C PHE A 75 -11.43 7.21 1.88
N TYR A 76 -10.17 7.40 2.25
CA TYR A 76 -9.57 6.89 3.49
C TYR A 76 -10.31 7.42 4.71
N GLN A 77 -10.60 8.71 4.74
CA GLN A 77 -11.31 9.36 5.85
C GLN A 77 -12.74 8.79 6.05
N LYS A 78 -13.45 8.54 4.95
CA LYS A 78 -14.79 7.92 5.00
C LYS A 78 -14.81 6.48 5.52
N HIS A 79 -13.67 5.78 5.45
CA HIS A 79 -13.53 4.38 5.86
C HIS A 79 -12.66 4.22 7.12
N SER A 80 -12.23 5.35 7.73
CA SER A 80 -11.54 5.39 9.02
C SER A 80 -12.56 5.73 10.11
N GLU A 81 -13.07 4.71 10.80
CA GLU A 81 -13.92 4.94 11.95
C GLU A 81 -13.09 5.57 13.08
N ASN A 82 -13.55 6.71 13.61
CA ASN A 82 -13.04 7.37 14.82
C ASN A 82 -11.54 7.74 14.87
N GLY A 83 -10.88 7.93 13.71
CA GLY A 83 -9.47 8.32 13.68
C GLY A 83 -8.48 7.21 14.10
N GLU A 84 -8.93 5.97 14.15
CA GLU A 84 -8.08 4.82 14.47
C GLU A 84 -7.03 4.57 13.38
N LYS A 85 -5.80 4.28 13.83
CA LYS A 85 -4.73 3.86 12.94
C LYS A 85 -5.00 2.45 12.43
N HIS A 86 -5.27 2.31 11.15
CA HIS A 86 -5.45 1.00 10.54
C HIS A 86 -4.20 0.13 10.65
N SER A 87 -4.41 -1.18 10.83
CA SER A 87 -3.33 -2.17 10.73
C SER A 87 -2.69 -2.14 9.34
N ARG A 88 -1.46 -2.64 9.22
CA ARG A 88 -0.76 -2.68 7.93
C ARG A 88 -1.59 -3.39 6.86
N VAL A 89 -2.07 -4.59 7.14
CA VAL A 89 -2.92 -5.37 6.22
C VAL A 89 -4.16 -4.59 5.81
N LYS A 90 -4.79 -3.90 6.77
CA LYS A 90 -5.98 -3.08 6.49
C LYS A 90 -5.72 -1.96 5.50
N ARG A 91 -4.53 -1.38 5.48
CA ARG A 91 -4.14 -0.35 4.49
C ARG A 91 -4.11 -0.91 3.07
N TYR A 92 -3.63 -2.15 2.88
CA TYR A 92 -3.67 -2.84 1.57
C TYR A 92 -5.11 -3.09 1.12
N GLU A 93 -5.98 -3.57 2.02
CA GLU A 93 -7.40 -3.78 1.73
C GLU A 93 -8.11 -2.48 1.37
N LEU A 94 -7.84 -1.39 2.08
CA LEU A 94 -8.42 -0.08 1.79
C LEU A 94 -8.00 0.45 0.43
N LEU A 95 -6.72 0.32 0.08
CA LEU A 95 -6.22 0.72 -1.24
C LEU A 95 -6.87 -0.12 -2.35
N LEU A 96 -6.99 -1.43 -2.17
CA LEU A 96 -7.67 -2.29 -3.12
C LEU A 96 -9.15 -1.92 -3.28
N ASN A 97 -9.84 -1.63 -2.18
CA ASN A 97 -11.24 -1.20 -2.21
C ASN A 97 -11.41 0.16 -2.91
N PHE A 98 -10.47 1.09 -2.69
CA PHE A 98 -10.45 2.36 -3.42
C PHE A 98 -10.32 2.12 -4.93
N ILE A 99 -9.37 1.29 -5.35
CA ILE A 99 -9.12 0.95 -6.75
C ILE A 99 -10.38 0.30 -7.37
N LYS A 100 -10.95 -0.71 -6.72
CA LYS A 100 -12.16 -1.42 -7.20
C LYS A 100 -13.36 -0.49 -7.36
N LYS A 101 -13.53 0.46 -6.46
CA LYS A 101 -14.63 1.44 -6.54
C LYS A 101 -14.51 2.41 -7.73
N ARG A 102 -13.31 2.59 -8.27
CA ARG A 102 -13.05 3.48 -9.40
C ARG A 102 -13.24 2.82 -10.77
N ASN A 103 -13.42 1.48 -10.81
CA ASN A 103 -13.61 0.72 -12.04
C ASN A 103 -12.54 1.01 -13.11
N PHE A 104 -11.26 1.09 -12.67
CA PHE A 104 -10.16 1.21 -13.60
C PHE A 104 -10.08 -0.02 -14.51
N GLU A 105 -9.42 0.11 -15.66
CA GLU A 105 -9.31 -0.92 -16.67
C GLU A 105 -9.02 -2.31 -16.12
N GLU A 106 -9.77 -3.32 -16.58
CA GLU A 106 -9.69 -4.71 -16.12
C GLU A 106 -8.38 -5.41 -16.45
N ASN A 107 -7.58 -4.84 -17.35
CA ASN A 107 -6.28 -5.40 -17.75
C ASN A 107 -5.18 -5.26 -16.69
N ILE A 108 -5.36 -4.41 -15.67
CA ILE A 108 -4.40 -4.22 -14.59
C ILE A 108 -4.72 -5.18 -13.45
N GLN A 109 -3.74 -6.00 -13.11
CA GLN A 109 -3.87 -7.01 -12.05
C GLN A 109 -3.55 -6.40 -10.67
N TRP A 110 -4.46 -5.60 -10.14
CA TRP A 110 -4.27 -4.84 -8.90
C TRP A 110 -3.97 -5.71 -7.68
N GLU A 111 -4.67 -6.83 -7.53
CA GLU A 111 -4.41 -7.78 -6.45
C GLU A 111 -2.98 -8.35 -6.53
N GLU A 112 -2.45 -8.56 -7.74
CA GLU A 112 -1.08 -9.05 -7.92
C GLU A 112 -0.05 -7.99 -7.57
N LEU A 113 -0.26 -6.73 -7.99
CA LEU A 113 0.63 -5.61 -7.62
C LEU A 113 0.67 -5.41 -6.10
N LEU A 114 -0.50 -5.41 -5.44
CA LEU A 114 -0.59 -5.30 -3.98
C LEU A 114 0.03 -6.49 -3.26
N THR A 115 -0.14 -7.71 -3.79
CA THR A 115 0.49 -8.91 -3.23
C THR A 115 2.01 -8.81 -3.34
N LYS A 116 2.52 -8.31 -4.46
CA LYS A 116 3.96 -8.07 -4.65
C LYS A 116 4.48 -7.04 -3.64
N ASP A 117 3.82 -5.87 -3.53
CA ASP A 117 4.20 -4.83 -2.58
C ASP A 117 4.18 -5.36 -1.14
N PHE A 118 3.18 -6.18 -0.80
CA PHE A 118 3.07 -6.81 0.51
C PHE A 118 4.29 -7.69 0.83
N TYR A 119 4.64 -8.63 -0.03
CA TYR A 119 5.77 -9.53 0.22
C TYR A 119 7.15 -8.86 0.14
N LEU A 120 7.27 -7.74 -0.56
CA LEU A 120 8.52 -6.97 -0.56
C LEU A 120 8.77 -6.24 0.76
N ARG A 121 7.76 -6.03 1.58
CA ARG A 121 7.83 -5.16 2.77
C ARG A 121 7.41 -5.82 4.06
N GLU A 122 6.55 -6.82 4.00
CA GLU A 122 6.00 -7.49 5.18
C GLU A 122 6.60 -8.89 5.32
N ASN A 123 7.17 -9.17 6.49
CA ASN A 123 7.58 -10.54 6.84
C ASN A 123 6.34 -11.33 7.31
N ALA A 124 5.46 -11.67 6.37
CA ALA A 124 4.18 -12.28 6.67
C ALA A 124 4.27 -13.80 6.72
N LYS A 125 3.77 -14.39 7.80
CA LYS A 125 3.69 -15.84 7.99
C LYS A 125 2.49 -16.50 7.29
N SER A 126 1.60 -15.70 6.74
CA SER A 126 0.41 -16.16 6.03
C SER A 126 0.13 -15.31 4.81
N ARG A 127 -0.45 -15.93 3.81
CA ARG A 127 -0.85 -15.26 2.58
C ARG A 127 -1.95 -14.24 2.87
N PRO A 128 -1.87 -13.01 2.35
CA PRO A 128 -2.89 -11.99 2.60
C PRO A 128 -4.22 -12.36 1.92
N GLY A 129 -5.33 -12.08 2.61
CA GLY A 129 -6.67 -12.44 2.14
C GLY A 129 -7.12 -11.75 0.84
N PHE A 130 -6.47 -10.63 0.49
CA PHE A 130 -6.75 -9.90 -0.75
C PHE A 130 -6.04 -10.49 -1.99
N SER A 131 -5.12 -11.42 -1.82
CA SER A 131 -4.42 -12.08 -2.93
C SER A 131 -5.34 -13.00 -3.72
N LYS A 132 -5.11 -13.13 -5.03
CA LYS A 132 -5.85 -14.06 -5.89
C LYS A 132 -5.68 -15.51 -5.46
N SER A 133 -6.70 -16.32 -5.66
CA SER A 133 -6.62 -17.76 -5.38
C SER A 133 -5.54 -18.44 -6.22
N ILE A 134 -4.68 -19.23 -5.58
CA ILE A 134 -3.64 -20.04 -6.22
C ILE A 134 -4.03 -21.51 -6.36
N GLU A 135 -5.29 -21.87 -6.03
CA GLU A 135 -5.77 -23.25 -6.04
C GLU A 135 -5.49 -24.00 -7.37
N LYS A 136 -5.74 -23.32 -8.49
CA LYS A 136 -5.50 -23.89 -9.82
C LYS A 136 -4.02 -24.14 -10.16
N TYR A 137 -3.12 -23.54 -9.40
CA TYR A 137 -1.67 -23.64 -9.61
C TYR A 137 -0.97 -24.58 -8.63
N LYS A 138 -1.72 -25.28 -7.76
CA LYS A 138 -1.13 -26.15 -6.74
C LYS A 138 -0.16 -27.20 -7.29
N HIS A 139 -0.44 -27.72 -8.49
CA HIS A 139 0.46 -28.69 -9.11
C HIS A 139 1.78 -28.03 -9.53
N GLN A 140 1.71 -26.91 -10.23
CA GLN A 140 2.91 -26.15 -10.67
C GLN A 140 3.75 -25.69 -9.47
N ILE A 141 3.11 -25.24 -8.39
CA ILE A 141 3.78 -24.85 -7.14
C ILE A 141 4.53 -26.03 -6.54
N ARG A 142 3.92 -27.24 -6.51
CA ARG A 142 4.60 -28.44 -6.02
C ARG A 142 5.78 -28.86 -6.89
N GLU A 143 5.63 -28.80 -8.20
CA GLU A 143 6.74 -29.09 -9.13
C GLU A 143 7.88 -28.06 -9.00
N PHE A 144 7.53 -26.80 -8.78
CA PHE A 144 8.50 -25.73 -8.48
C PHE A 144 9.36 -26.09 -7.26
N PHE A 145 8.77 -26.51 -6.14
CA PHE A 145 9.50 -26.91 -4.94
C PHE A 145 10.38 -28.17 -5.10
N LYS A 146 10.13 -28.99 -6.12
CA LYS A 146 10.96 -30.15 -6.46
C LYS A 146 12.11 -29.81 -7.41
N GLY A 147 12.05 -28.66 -8.09
CA GLY A 147 13.02 -28.26 -9.09
C GLY A 147 14.38 -27.89 -8.49
N GLU A 148 15.45 -28.11 -9.27
CA GLU A 148 16.80 -27.71 -8.89
C GLU A 148 16.97 -26.19 -8.74
N GLU A 149 16.17 -25.40 -9.47
CA GLU A 149 16.17 -23.94 -9.37
C GLU A 149 15.85 -23.45 -7.96
N VAL A 150 14.91 -24.09 -7.27
CA VAL A 150 14.57 -23.75 -5.87
C VAL A 150 15.73 -24.07 -4.94
N ARG A 151 16.40 -25.19 -5.14
CA ARG A 151 17.57 -25.58 -4.35
C ARG A 151 18.72 -24.57 -4.52
N THR A 152 18.91 -24.03 -5.74
CA THR A 152 19.94 -23.03 -6.01
C THR A 152 19.62 -21.68 -5.36
N ILE A 153 18.32 -21.28 -5.34
CA ILE A 153 17.86 -20.05 -4.68
C ILE A 153 17.95 -20.17 -3.15
N LEU A 154 17.81 -21.39 -2.62
CA LEU A 154 17.77 -21.68 -1.19
C LEU A 154 19.10 -22.27 -0.66
N VAL A 155 20.24 -21.94 -1.29
CA VAL A 155 21.57 -22.38 -0.87
C VAL A 155 21.84 -22.21 0.64
N ASP A 156 21.34 -21.13 1.24
CA ASP A 156 21.46 -20.87 2.67
C ASP A 156 20.58 -21.77 3.55
N TYR A 157 19.78 -22.66 2.95
CA TYR A 157 18.80 -23.53 3.62
C TYR A 157 19.03 -25.01 3.26
N GLU A 158 20.26 -25.41 2.96
CA GLU A 158 20.63 -26.78 2.58
C GLU A 158 20.22 -27.83 3.63
N ASP A 159 20.14 -27.45 4.88
CA ASP A 159 19.77 -28.32 6.01
C ASP A 159 18.25 -28.55 6.14
N TYR A 160 17.43 -27.83 5.35
CA TYR A 160 15.97 -27.93 5.45
C TYR A 160 15.41 -28.92 4.43
N ASP A 161 14.50 -29.78 4.90
CA ASP A 161 13.77 -30.67 4.01
C ASP A 161 12.68 -29.92 3.21
N SER A 162 12.19 -30.53 2.13
CA SER A 162 11.19 -29.93 1.25
C SER A 162 9.91 -29.51 1.98
N LYS A 163 9.51 -30.23 3.06
CA LYS A 163 8.31 -29.89 3.84
C LYS A 163 8.54 -28.70 4.76
N GLN A 164 9.75 -28.55 5.26
CA GLN A 164 10.13 -27.37 6.05
C GLN A 164 10.13 -26.13 5.15
N LEU A 165 10.74 -26.22 3.96
CA LEU A 165 10.76 -25.17 2.96
C LEU A 165 9.35 -24.75 2.50
N GLU A 166 8.46 -25.73 2.23
CA GLU A 166 7.05 -25.45 1.91
C GLU A 166 6.32 -24.65 3.01
N LYS A 167 6.66 -24.91 4.28
CA LYS A 167 6.05 -24.19 5.42
C LYS A 167 6.59 -22.76 5.59
N MET A 168 7.82 -22.54 5.18
CA MET A 168 8.55 -21.27 5.37
C MET A 168 8.46 -20.35 4.13
N THR A 169 7.84 -20.81 3.04
CA THR A 169 7.91 -20.15 1.76
C THR A 169 6.52 -19.91 1.19
N HIS A 170 6.28 -18.68 0.75
CA HIS A 170 5.12 -18.34 -0.05
C HIS A 170 5.51 -18.25 -1.52
N VAL A 171 4.82 -19.01 -2.37
CA VAL A 171 4.97 -18.95 -3.82
C VAL A 171 3.74 -18.27 -4.39
N GLU A 172 3.95 -17.19 -5.12
CA GLU A 172 2.90 -16.46 -5.83
C GLU A 172 3.09 -16.62 -7.35
N VAL A 173 1.98 -16.75 -8.04
CA VAL A 173 1.95 -16.86 -9.51
C VAL A 173 1.35 -15.57 -10.07
N PHE A 174 2.11 -14.84 -10.89
CA PHE A 174 1.71 -13.61 -11.55
C PHE A 174 1.39 -13.84 -13.02
N GLY A 175 0.22 -13.36 -13.49
CA GLY A 175 -0.40 -13.82 -14.75
C GLY A 175 0.08 -13.19 -16.05
N ILE A 176 0.90 -12.14 -16.07
CA ILE A 176 1.18 -11.41 -17.33
C ILE A 176 2.67 -11.34 -17.68
N ASN A 177 3.56 -11.38 -16.73
CA ASN A 177 4.99 -11.55 -16.97
C ASN A 177 5.52 -12.42 -15.86
N VAL A 178 5.81 -13.64 -16.19
CA VAL A 178 6.24 -14.70 -15.30
C VAL A 178 7.36 -14.22 -14.37
N GLY A 179 6.97 -13.57 -13.27
CA GLY A 179 7.81 -13.36 -12.13
C GLY A 179 7.29 -14.27 -11.04
N GLN A 180 7.91 -15.40 -10.83
CA GLN A 180 7.67 -16.19 -9.64
C GLN A 180 8.36 -15.46 -8.48
N TYR A 181 7.61 -15.12 -7.44
CA TYR A 181 8.19 -14.56 -6.23
C TYR A 181 8.22 -15.64 -5.16
N LEU A 182 9.42 -15.97 -4.74
CA LEU A 182 9.67 -16.77 -3.58
C LEU A 182 9.81 -15.82 -2.39
N HIS A 183 8.93 -15.93 -1.40
CA HIS A 183 9.04 -15.21 -0.15
C HIS A 183 9.31 -16.21 0.97
N ILE A 184 10.47 -16.07 1.61
CA ILE A 184 10.85 -16.90 2.76
C ILE A 184 10.64 -16.03 4.01
N TYR A 185 9.91 -16.57 4.98
CA TYR A 185 9.72 -15.93 6.27
C TYR A 185 10.32 -16.79 7.39
N TYR A 186 10.85 -16.14 8.39
CA TYR A 186 11.45 -16.76 9.56
C TYR A 186 10.50 -16.84 10.75
#